data_14339241f5db11d612452b9fa12ba9db
#
_entry.id   14339241f5db11d612452b9fa12ba9db
#
_cell.length_a   1.000
_cell.length_b   1.000
_cell.length_c   1.000
_cell.angle_alpha   90.00
_cell.angle_beta   90.00
_cell.angle_gamma   90.00
#
_symmetry.space_group_name_H-M   'P 1'
#
loop_
_entity.id
_entity.type
_entity.pdbx_description
1 polymer ?
#
loop_
_entity_poly.entity_id
_entity_poly.type
_entity_poly.pdbx_seq_one_letter_code
_entity_poly.pdbx_strand_id
1 'polypeptide(L)'
;MRYLDDFEIGQRFDLGSFSLTAEDIIGFAKRYDPQAFHLTDDPDGPFGGLIASAWQTGSECQALLVKSFLNHAASLGSPGVERLRFLKPVRADTVYQASFLIMEVVPSQKRPDRGRILGRLELRDPDATLVYSLDGLMIFARR
;
A
#
# COMPACT_ATOMS: atom_id res chain seq x y z
N MET A 1 -0.15 -3.01 -21.62
CA MET A 1 -1.04 -3.80 -20.74
C MET A 1 -0.36 -5.10 -20.38
N ARG A 2 -0.11 -5.35 -19.10
CA ARG A 2 0.46 -6.62 -18.60
C ARG A 2 -0.67 -7.57 -18.24
N TYR A 3 -0.47 -8.85 -18.56
CA TYR A 3 -1.37 -9.95 -18.20
C TYR A 3 -0.68 -10.85 -17.15
N LEU A 4 -1.41 -11.79 -16.57
CA LEU A 4 -0.84 -12.72 -15.60
C LEU A 4 0.47 -13.37 -16.11
N ASP A 5 0.46 -13.73 -17.39
CA ASP A 5 1.57 -14.43 -18.05
C ASP A 5 2.85 -13.58 -18.17
N ASP A 6 2.76 -12.27 -17.94
CA ASP A 6 3.90 -11.35 -17.99
C ASP A 6 4.57 -11.16 -16.62
N PHE A 7 4.00 -11.73 -15.55
CA PHE A 7 4.54 -11.56 -14.20
C PHE A 7 5.44 -12.74 -13.82
N GLU A 8 6.55 -12.42 -13.17
CA GLU A 8 7.51 -13.38 -12.66
C GLU A 8 7.73 -13.17 -11.16
N ILE A 9 7.92 -14.27 -10.43
CA ILE A 9 8.27 -14.22 -8.99
C ILE A 9 9.60 -13.49 -8.84
N GLY A 10 9.64 -12.55 -7.89
CA GLY A 10 10.81 -11.74 -7.61
C GLY A 10 10.87 -10.40 -8.34
N GLN A 11 9.99 -10.15 -9.32
CA GLN A 11 9.88 -8.83 -9.94
C GLN A 11 9.51 -7.78 -8.90
N ARG A 12 10.20 -6.64 -8.94
CA ARG A 12 9.96 -5.50 -8.06
C ARG A 12 9.62 -4.26 -8.89
N PHE A 13 8.59 -3.55 -8.46
CA PHE A 13 8.13 -2.31 -9.10
C PHE A 13 8.26 -1.16 -8.12
N ASP A 14 8.85 -0.06 -8.57
CA ASP A 14 8.83 1.21 -7.87
C ASP A 14 7.46 1.86 -8.12
N LEU A 15 6.73 2.17 -7.05
CA LEU A 15 5.40 2.77 -7.15
C LEU A 15 5.42 4.30 -7.02
N GLY A 16 6.57 4.88 -6.67
CA GLY A 16 6.68 6.30 -6.36
C GLY A 16 6.54 6.57 -4.87
N SER A 17 6.29 7.83 -4.55
CA SER A 17 6.31 8.33 -3.19
C SER A 17 5.10 9.20 -2.89
N PHE A 18 4.83 9.41 -1.60
CA PHE A 18 3.88 10.41 -1.12
C PHE A 18 4.41 11.11 0.13
N SER A 19 3.86 12.27 0.41
CA SER A 19 4.04 13.02 1.64
C SER A 19 2.70 13.60 2.06
N LEU A 20 2.37 13.53 3.34
CA LEU A 20 1.13 14.08 3.91
C LEU A 20 1.41 15.35 4.67
N THR A 21 0.52 16.33 4.56
CA THR A 21 0.52 17.49 5.46
C THR A 21 -0.19 17.14 6.76
N ALA A 22 0.01 17.93 7.81
CA ALA A 22 -0.75 17.80 9.05
C ALA A 22 -2.26 17.94 8.78
N GLU A 23 -2.64 18.86 7.89
CA GLU A 23 -4.04 19.07 7.49
C GLU A 23 -4.64 17.81 6.85
N ASP A 24 -3.90 17.14 5.95
CA ASP A 24 -4.31 15.87 5.34
C ASP A 24 -4.57 14.79 6.40
N ILE A 25 -3.65 14.65 7.36
CA ILE A 25 -3.73 13.65 8.44
C ILE A 25 -4.97 13.90 9.29
N ILE A 26 -5.14 15.12 9.75
CA ILE A 26 -6.27 15.51 10.62
C ILE A 26 -7.60 15.38 9.88
N GLY A 27 -7.66 15.81 8.61
CA GLY A 27 -8.86 15.74 7.79
C GLY A 27 -9.35 14.31 7.57
N PHE A 28 -8.45 13.38 7.26
CA PHE A 28 -8.78 11.97 7.16
C PHE A 28 -9.27 11.40 8.50
N ALA A 29 -8.55 11.70 9.56
CA ALA A 29 -8.85 11.19 10.89
C ALA A 29 -10.22 11.65 11.41
N LYS A 30 -10.58 12.91 11.21
CA LYS A 30 -11.90 13.43 11.59
C LYS A 30 -13.05 12.61 11.01
N ARG A 31 -12.85 12.08 9.81
CA ARG A 31 -13.89 11.32 9.12
C ARG A 31 -13.86 9.83 9.44
N TYR A 32 -12.66 9.23 9.55
CA TYR A 32 -12.51 7.77 9.55
C TYR A 32 -11.83 7.18 10.78
N ASP A 33 -11.04 7.96 11.52
CA ASP A 33 -10.25 7.45 12.65
C ASP A 33 -9.97 8.57 13.66
N PRO A 34 -11.01 9.06 14.36
CA PRO A 34 -10.92 10.26 15.20
C PRO A 34 -10.29 10.01 16.56
N GLN A 35 -9.12 9.40 16.59
CA GLN A 35 -8.32 9.22 17.80
C GLN A 35 -7.40 10.44 18.02
N ALA A 36 -7.16 10.79 19.28
CA ALA A 36 -6.45 12.01 19.64
C ALA A 36 -5.09 12.18 18.97
N PHE A 37 -4.31 11.09 18.82
CA PHE A 37 -2.98 11.12 18.22
C PHE A 37 -3.00 11.28 16.69
N HIS A 38 -4.17 11.23 16.06
CA HIS A 38 -4.38 11.58 14.65
C HIS A 38 -5.02 12.97 14.46
N LEU A 39 -5.44 13.60 15.54
CA LEU A 39 -6.16 14.89 15.52
C LEU A 39 -5.35 16.05 16.09
N THR A 40 -4.36 15.75 16.94
CA THR A 40 -3.61 16.75 17.67
C THR A 40 -2.12 16.44 17.66
N ASP A 41 -1.31 17.44 17.36
CA ASP A 41 0.16 17.33 17.43
C ASP A 41 0.62 17.59 18.86
N ASP A 42 0.54 16.56 19.71
CA ASP A 42 0.94 16.61 21.11
C ASP A 42 2.29 15.90 21.31
N PRO A 43 3.40 16.66 21.56
CA PRO A 43 4.72 16.08 21.78
C PRO A 43 4.79 15.18 23.02
N ASP A 44 3.88 15.36 23.99
CA ASP A 44 3.79 14.53 25.19
C ASP A 44 2.82 13.33 25.03
N GLY A 45 2.23 13.20 23.84
CA GLY A 45 1.34 12.10 23.50
C GLY A 45 2.07 10.78 23.31
N PRO A 46 1.32 9.67 23.08
CA PRO A 46 1.88 8.31 23.05
C PRO A 46 2.87 8.07 21.90
N PHE A 47 2.82 8.90 20.84
CA PHE A 47 3.69 8.79 19.67
C PHE A 47 4.65 9.97 19.53
N GLY A 48 4.72 10.87 20.52
CA GLY A 48 5.59 12.05 20.48
C GLY A 48 5.16 13.10 19.46
N GLY A 49 3.88 13.14 19.09
CA GLY A 49 3.31 14.08 18.13
C GLY A 49 2.27 13.43 17.22
N LEU A 50 1.83 14.20 16.23
CA LEU A 50 0.81 13.78 15.27
C LEU A 50 1.31 12.62 14.39
N ILE A 51 0.47 11.59 14.24
CA ILE A 51 0.70 10.49 13.29
C ILE A 51 -0.51 10.29 12.39
N ALA A 52 -0.27 9.82 11.17
CA ALA A 52 -1.34 9.43 10.24
C ALA A 52 -2.03 8.15 10.70
N SER A 53 -3.35 8.06 10.47
CA SER A 53 -4.04 6.78 10.52
C SER A 53 -3.41 5.81 9.53
N ALA A 54 -3.20 4.57 9.95
CA ALA A 54 -2.66 3.54 9.05
C ALA A 54 -3.61 3.23 7.90
N TRP A 55 -4.90 3.49 8.04
CA TRP A 55 -5.88 3.39 6.96
C TRP A 55 -5.68 4.48 5.89
N GLN A 56 -5.24 5.66 6.29
CA GLN A 56 -4.82 6.70 5.35
C GLN A 56 -3.54 6.30 4.63
N THR A 57 -2.55 5.80 5.36
CA THR A 57 -1.30 5.27 4.78
C THR A 57 -1.60 4.20 3.73
N GLY A 58 -2.46 3.25 4.03
CA GLY A 58 -2.89 2.21 3.09
C GLY A 58 -3.59 2.77 1.86
N SER A 59 -4.43 3.79 2.02
CA SER A 59 -5.12 4.45 0.91
C SER A 59 -4.14 5.19 -0.02
N GLU A 60 -3.13 5.86 0.52
CA GLU A 60 -2.07 6.49 -0.26
C GLU A 60 -1.23 5.45 -1.03
N CYS A 61 -0.88 4.35 -0.37
CA CYS A 61 -0.20 3.23 -1.03
C CYS A 61 -1.04 2.64 -2.16
N GLN A 62 -2.36 2.50 -1.95
CA GLN A 62 -3.27 2.00 -2.98
C GLN A 62 -3.32 2.95 -4.18
N ALA A 63 -3.35 4.25 -3.95
CA ALA A 63 -3.34 5.24 -5.04
C ALA A 63 -2.07 5.13 -5.89
N LEU A 64 -0.91 4.94 -5.26
CA LEU A 64 0.35 4.72 -5.96
C LEU A 64 0.33 3.40 -6.74
N LEU A 65 -0.15 2.31 -6.12
CA LEU A 65 -0.26 1.00 -6.74
C LEU A 65 -1.14 1.05 -8.00
N VAL A 66 -2.27 1.73 -7.90
CA VAL A 66 -3.19 1.88 -9.05
C VAL A 66 -2.52 2.65 -10.18
N LYS A 67 -1.96 3.81 -9.88
CA LYS A 67 -1.35 4.69 -10.88
C LYS A 67 -0.16 4.05 -11.58
N SER A 68 0.72 3.39 -10.82
CA SER A 68 2.01 2.91 -11.32
C SER A 68 1.98 1.46 -11.79
N PHE A 69 0.99 0.67 -11.37
CA PHE A 69 0.96 -0.76 -11.64
C PHE A 69 -0.39 -1.24 -12.19
N LEU A 70 -1.49 -1.11 -11.43
CA LEU A 70 -2.76 -1.73 -11.80
C LEU A 70 -3.37 -1.15 -13.07
N ASN A 71 -3.24 0.15 -13.31
CA ASN A 71 -3.72 0.80 -14.55
C ASN A 71 -2.96 0.35 -15.81
N HIS A 72 -1.80 -0.31 -15.63
CA HIS A 72 -0.99 -0.85 -16.72
C HIS A 72 -1.06 -2.38 -16.81
N ALA A 73 -2.02 -2.99 -16.11
CA ALA A 73 -2.21 -4.42 -16.05
C ALA A 73 -3.69 -4.80 -16.22
N ALA A 74 -3.94 -6.00 -16.71
CA ALA A 74 -5.29 -6.53 -16.91
C ALA A 74 -5.91 -6.99 -15.57
N SER A 75 -6.04 -6.05 -14.62
CA SER A 75 -6.54 -6.30 -13.28
C SER A 75 -8.04 -6.61 -13.30
N LEU A 76 -8.42 -7.65 -12.56
CA LEU A 76 -9.81 -8.08 -12.37
C LEU A 76 -10.27 -7.93 -10.91
N GLY A 77 -9.51 -7.21 -10.09
CA GLY A 77 -9.82 -6.95 -8.70
C GLY A 77 -9.02 -7.79 -7.72
N SER A 78 -9.39 -7.68 -6.45
CA SER A 78 -8.70 -8.36 -5.35
C SER A 78 -9.72 -8.96 -4.40
N PRO A 79 -9.57 -10.24 -3.99
CA PRO A 79 -10.42 -10.85 -2.96
C PRO A 79 -10.01 -10.44 -1.54
N GLY A 80 -8.84 -9.85 -1.34
CA GLY A 80 -8.41 -9.44 -0.03
C GLY A 80 -6.91 -9.25 0.13
N VAL A 81 -6.54 -8.97 1.36
CA VAL A 81 -5.15 -8.77 1.78
C VAL A 81 -4.82 -9.70 2.94
N GLU A 82 -3.55 -10.04 3.05
CA GLU A 82 -2.99 -10.81 4.15
C GLU A 82 -1.85 -10.03 4.79
N ARG A 83 -1.51 -10.34 6.04
CA ARG A 83 -0.34 -9.78 6.74
C ARG A 83 -0.23 -8.27 6.66
N LEU A 84 -1.34 -7.57 6.85
CA LEU A 84 -1.34 -6.12 6.97
C LEU A 84 -0.63 -5.72 8.26
N ARG A 85 0.46 -4.93 8.14
CA ARG A 85 1.31 -4.55 9.26
C ARG A 85 1.57 -3.05 9.29
N PHE A 86 1.33 -2.47 10.47
CA PHE A 86 1.64 -1.08 10.80
C PHE A 86 2.91 -1.08 11.68
N LEU A 87 4.07 -0.95 11.05
CA LEU A 87 5.35 -1.22 11.71
C LEU A 87 5.95 0.00 12.41
N LYS A 88 5.70 1.20 11.87
CA LYS A 88 6.20 2.46 12.41
C LYS A 88 5.22 3.58 12.07
N PRO A 89 5.03 4.59 12.95
CA PRO A 89 4.16 5.72 12.66
C PRO A 89 4.58 6.49 11.40
N VAL A 90 3.58 6.89 10.62
CA VAL A 90 3.76 7.79 9.47
C VAL A 90 3.53 9.23 9.93
N ARG A 91 4.51 10.09 9.67
CA ARG A 91 4.55 11.49 10.11
C ARG A 91 4.22 12.45 8.97
N ALA A 92 3.74 13.64 9.34
CA ALA A 92 3.57 14.75 8.40
C ALA A 92 4.91 15.18 7.78
N ASP A 93 4.82 15.76 6.57
CA ASP A 93 5.93 16.41 5.87
C ASP A 93 7.17 15.54 5.69
N THR A 94 6.93 14.22 5.60
CA THR A 94 7.96 13.20 5.40
C THR A 94 7.66 12.47 4.11
N VAL A 95 8.67 12.22 3.27
CA VAL A 95 8.52 11.50 2.01
C VAL A 95 8.67 10.02 2.25
N TYR A 96 7.63 9.27 1.90
CA TYR A 96 7.62 7.80 1.98
C TYR A 96 7.62 7.19 0.59
N GLN A 97 8.46 6.18 0.39
CA GLN A 97 8.65 5.49 -0.89
C GLN A 97 7.96 4.13 -0.87
N ALA A 98 7.11 3.88 -1.86
CA ALA A 98 6.39 2.60 -1.99
C ALA A 98 7.01 1.72 -3.09
N SER A 99 7.01 0.41 -2.85
CA SER A 99 7.41 -0.61 -3.81
C SER A 99 6.47 -1.81 -3.75
N PHE A 100 6.47 -2.61 -4.83
CA PHE A 100 5.63 -3.79 -4.96
C PHE A 100 6.45 -4.96 -5.46
N LEU A 101 6.40 -6.09 -4.74
CA LEU A 101 7.16 -7.30 -5.03
C LEU A 101 6.19 -8.43 -5.40
N ILE A 102 6.40 -9.08 -6.54
CA ILE A 102 5.66 -10.29 -6.92
C ILE A 102 6.22 -11.48 -6.15
N MET A 103 5.41 -12.11 -5.31
CA MET A 103 5.81 -13.24 -4.47
C MET A 103 5.33 -14.58 -5.01
N GLU A 104 4.13 -14.60 -5.59
CA GLU A 104 3.54 -15.80 -6.22
C GLU A 104 2.81 -15.43 -7.50
N VAL A 105 2.83 -16.34 -8.47
CA VAL A 105 2.02 -16.27 -9.69
C VAL A 105 1.32 -17.62 -9.86
N VAL A 106 -0.01 -17.62 -9.77
CA VAL A 106 -0.78 -18.87 -9.75
C VAL A 106 -1.93 -18.80 -10.76
N PRO A 107 -1.82 -19.47 -11.91
CA PRO A 107 -2.95 -19.63 -12.83
C PRO A 107 -4.14 -20.31 -12.15
N SER A 108 -5.34 -19.88 -12.48
CA SER A 108 -6.55 -20.51 -11.94
C SER A 108 -6.77 -21.87 -12.62
N GLN A 109 -7.04 -22.90 -11.83
CA GLN A 109 -7.41 -24.22 -12.34
C GLN A 109 -8.85 -24.26 -12.86
N LYS A 110 -9.75 -23.44 -12.26
CA LYS A 110 -11.18 -23.40 -12.61
C LYS A 110 -11.47 -22.43 -13.76
N ARG A 111 -10.69 -21.37 -13.89
CA ARG A 111 -10.89 -20.29 -14.84
C ARG A 111 -9.60 -20.05 -15.63
N PRO A 112 -9.40 -20.75 -16.77
CA PRO A 112 -8.13 -20.66 -17.52
C PRO A 112 -7.86 -19.27 -18.11
N ASP A 113 -8.87 -18.41 -18.18
CA ASP A 113 -8.77 -17.02 -18.65
C ASP A 113 -8.12 -16.06 -17.64
N ARG A 114 -7.77 -16.55 -16.44
CA ARG A 114 -7.24 -15.72 -15.34
C ARG A 114 -6.38 -16.49 -14.36
N GLY A 115 -5.81 -15.76 -13.42
CA GLY A 115 -5.14 -16.29 -12.26
C GLY A 115 -4.87 -15.18 -11.26
N ARG A 116 -4.07 -15.48 -10.24
CA ARG A 116 -3.77 -14.53 -9.16
C ARG A 116 -2.27 -14.34 -8.99
N ILE A 117 -1.91 -13.21 -8.50
CA ILE A 117 -0.61 -12.97 -7.87
C ILE A 117 -0.80 -12.77 -6.38
N LEU A 118 0.22 -13.11 -5.59
CA LEU A 118 0.44 -12.60 -4.26
C LEU A 118 1.56 -11.57 -4.38
N GLY A 119 1.28 -10.33 -4.03
CA GLY A 119 2.24 -9.25 -4.11
C GLY A 119 2.40 -8.54 -2.77
N ARG A 120 3.64 -8.22 -2.40
CA ARG A 120 3.94 -7.47 -1.19
C ARG A 120 4.15 -6.00 -1.52
N LEU A 121 3.30 -5.17 -0.96
CA LEU A 121 3.49 -3.73 -0.95
C LEU A 121 4.30 -3.35 0.29
N GLU A 122 5.35 -2.58 0.09
CA GLU A 122 6.21 -2.08 1.15
C GLU A 122 6.34 -0.56 1.07
N LEU A 123 6.25 0.10 2.23
CA LEU A 123 6.45 1.54 2.36
C LEU A 123 7.64 1.80 3.29
N ARG A 124 8.57 2.64 2.84
CA ARG A 124 9.79 2.97 3.57
C ARG A 124 9.91 4.47 3.80
N ASP A 125 10.48 4.81 4.96
CA ASP A 125 10.80 6.19 5.30
C ASP A 125 12.10 6.66 4.62
N PRO A 126 12.53 7.94 4.79
CA PRO A 126 13.76 8.43 4.19
C PRO A 126 15.03 7.69 4.60
N ASP A 127 15.04 7.01 5.75
CA ASP A 127 16.14 6.18 6.20
C ASP A 127 16.07 4.75 5.67
N ALA A 128 15.18 4.47 4.71
CA ALA A 128 14.89 3.16 4.15
C ALA A 128 14.34 2.14 5.17
N THR A 129 13.81 2.61 6.29
CA THR A 129 13.15 1.75 7.28
C THR A 129 11.74 1.41 6.81
N LEU A 130 11.38 0.13 6.89
CA LEU A 130 10.04 -0.36 6.57
C LEU A 130 9.04 0.14 7.63
N VAL A 131 8.01 0.86 7.18
CA VAL A 131 7.01 1.45 8.07
C VAL A 131 5.62 0.82 7.93
N TYR A 132 5.34 0.24 6.77
CA TYR A 132 4.04 -0.36 6.46
C TYR A 132 4.24 -1.46 5.42
N SER A 133 3.52 -2.58 5.56
CA SER A 133 3.49 -3.61 4.52
C SER A 133 2.15 -4.34 4.50
N LEU A 134 1.79 -4.85 3.32
CA LEU A 134 0.70 -5.80 3.17
C LEU A 134 1.02 -6.79 2.06
N ASP A 135 0.46 -7.99 2.17
CA ASP A 135 0.44 -8.98 1.10
C ASP A 135 -0.95 -8.96 0.46
N GLY A 136 -1.03 -8.54 -0.79
CA GLY A 136 -2.27 -8.42 -1.55
C GLY A 136 -2.46 -9.58 -2.52
N LEU A 137 -3.65 -10.19 -2.45
CA LEU A 137 -4.10 -11.14 -3.47
C LEU A 137 -4.76 -10.35 -4.60
N MET A 138 -4.28 -10.51 -5.83
CA MET A 138 -4.78 -9.74 -6.98
C MET A 138 -5.04 -10.68 -8.15
N ILE A 139 -6.18 -10.49 -8.80
CA ILE A 139 -6.61 -11.32 -9.94
C ILE A 139 -6.30 -10.56 -11.23
N PHE A 140 -5.70 -11.26 -12.18
CA PHE A 140 -5.38 -10.74 -13.51
C PHE A 140 -5.89 -11.66 -14.59
N ALA A 141 -6.30 -11.06 -15.72
CA ALA A 141 -6.61 -11.82 -16.93
C ALA A 141 -5.34 -12.44 -17.51
N ARG A 142 -5.52 -13.51 -18.27
CA ARG A 142 -4.50 -14.16 -19.12
C ARG A 142 -4.77 -13.86 -20.60
N ARG A 143 -3.72 -14.02 -21.41
CA ARG A 143 -3.87 -14.01 -22.88
C ARG A 143 -4.46 -15.33 -23.38
#